data_cdd7efdd97a8b785bd689eb377e82102
#
_entry.id   cdd7efdd97a8b785bd689eb377e82102
#
_cell.length_a   1.000
_cell.length_b   1.000
_cell.length_c   1.000
_cell.angle_alpha   90.00
_cell.angle_beta   90.00
_cell.angle_gamma   90.00
#
_symmetry.space_group_name_H-M   'P 1'
#
loop_
_entity.id
_entity.type
_entity.pdbx_description
1 polymer ?
#
loop_
_entity_poly.entity_id
_entity_poly.type
_entity_poly.pdbx_seq_one_letter_code
_entity_poly.pdbx_strand_id
1 'polypeptide(L)'
;MKSESCFMLVSIGNKIEGDEAHFSSLPIHVITNPSELPVEFLEPSPQTQLVIGFDCEGVDLCRHGTLCIMQLAFADAIYLVDAIQGGETVIQACKPALESKYITKVIHDCKRDSEALYFQFGVKLHNVQIAYSLINEQEGHARVPDEYISFVGLLADPRYCGVSYDEKEEVRVLLRQDPKYWTYRPLSEQMVRAAADDVRFLLYIYHKMVQKLNDKSLWNLAVRGALYCRCFCINDNHFADWPPLPPIPENIAADESIPEEETLSVVDVPQGKMGRVIGRKGASILSIKESCKAEIFIGGAKGPPDKVSAMLSKIGMLLYLLKLSFHQKNLHSTHAFLFFF
;
A
#
# COMPACT_ATOMS: atom_id res chain seq x y z
N MET A 1 -12.51 11.66 -34.09
CA MET A 1 -11.60 11.74 -32.95
C MET A 1 -11.94 10.58 -32.07
N LYS A 2 -11.18 9.49 -32.18
CA LYS A 2 -11.35 8.30 -31.32
C LYS A 2 -10.74 8.65 -29.99
N SER A 3 -11.53 8.58 -28.91
CA SER A 3 -11.04 8.74 -27.56
C SER A 3 -10.15 7.54 -27.25
N GLU A 4 -8.86 7.76 -27.22
CA GLU A 4 -7.89 6.84 -26.65
C GLU A 4 -8.04 6.85 -25.12
N SER A 5 -9.09 6.21 -24.62
CA SER A 5 -9.09 5.71 -23.25
C SER A 5 -8.30 4.38 -23.26
N CYS A 6 -7.03 4.51 -23.56
CA CYS A 6 -6.10 3.43 -23.34
C CYS A 6 -5.88 3.34 -21.83
N PHE A 7 -6.57 2.40 -21.16
CA PHE A 7 -5.90 1.69 -20.10
C PHE A 7 -4.70 1.04 -20.79
N MET A 8 -3.60 1.76 -20.83
CA MET A 8 -2.34 1.09 -20.99
C MET A 8 -2.24 0.15 -19.78
N LEU A 9 -2.75 -1.07 -19.93
CA LEU A 9 -2.04 -2.22 -19.41
C LEU A 9 -0.60 -1.80 -19.61
N VAL A 10 0.10 -1.53 -18.50
CA VAL A 10 1.51 -1.21 -18.56
C VAL A 10 2.06 -2.27 -19.47
N SER A 11 2.24 -1.91 -20.74
CA SER A 11 3.14 -2.64 -21.59
C SER A 11 4.38 -2.60 -20.73
N ILE A 12 4.71 -3.75 -20.12
CA ILE A 12 5.90 -3.92 -19.31
C ILE A 12 7.03 -3.68 -20.29
N GLY A 13 7.21 -2.39 -20.61
CA GLY A 13 8.01 -1.90 -21.72
C GLY A 13 9.50 -1.97 -21.44
N ASN A 14 9.88 -2.34 -20.24
CA ASN A 14 11.19 -2.86 -19.96
C ASN A 14 10.99 -4.25 -19.38
N LYS A 15 11.33 -5.29 -20.14
CA LYS A 15 11.59 -6.60 -19.57
C LYS A 15 12.44 -6.37 -18.34
N ILE A 16 11.90 -6.69 -17.18
CA ILE A 16 12.71 -6.83 -15.98
C ILE A 16 13.51 -8.10 -16.23
N GLU A 17 14.60 -7.96 -16.99
CA GLU A 17 15.54 -9.02 -17.29
C GLU A 17 16.50 -9.09 -16.09
N GLY A 18 16.38 -10.14 -15.33
CA GLY A 18 17.27 -10.43 -14.23
C GLY A 18 16.78 -11.66 -13.48
N ASP A 19 17.72 -12.50 -13.11
CA ASP A 19 17.50 -13.58 -12.16
C ASP A 19 17.76 -13.09 -10.72
N GLU A 20 17.61 -13.96 -9.76
CA GLU A 20 17.90 -13.67 -8.35
C GLU A 20 19.32 -13.12 -8.14
N ALA A 21 20.31 -13.62 -8.88
CA ALA A 21 21.71 -13.19 -8.77
C ALA A 21 21.87 -11.73 -9.22
N HIS A 22 21.16 -11.29 -10.25
CA HIS A 22 21.14 -9.90 -10.69
C HIS A 22 20.63 -8.97 -9.58
N PHE A 23 19.45 -9.28 -9.01
CA PHE A 23 18.88 -8.44 -7.95
C PHE A 23 19.69 -8.45 -6.67
N SER A 24 20.35 -9.57 -6.34
CA SER A 24 21.25 -9.68 -5.17
C SER A 24 22.48 -8.77 -5.28
N SER A 25 22.91 -8.45 -6.51
CA SER A 25 24.14 -7.66 -6.78
C SER A 25 23.89 -6.18 -7.11
N LEU A 26 22.66 -5.70 -7.03
CA LEU A 26 22.33 -4.31 -7.35
C LEU A 26 23.13 -3.33 -6.48
N PRO A 27 23.73 -2.28 -7.08
CA PRO A 27 24.40 -1.22 -6.34
C PRO A 27 23.39 -0.46 -5.47
N ILE A 28 23.86 -0.02 -4.29
CA ILE A 28 23.04 0.72 -3.33
C ILE A 28 23.64 2.12 -3.18
N HIS A 29 22.80 3.14 -3.35
CA HIS A 29 23.15 4.55 -3.22
C HIS A 29 22.38 5.18 -2.06
N VAL A 30 23.08 5.85 -1.13
CA VAL A 30 22.44 6.64 -0.08
C VAL A 30 22.34 8.08 -0.59
N ILE A 31 21.13 8.60 -0.64
CA ILE A 31 20.79 9.87 -1.27
C ILE A 31 20.44 10.91 -0.22
N THR A 32 21.16 12.02 -0.23
CA THR A 32 20.88 13.19 0.60
C THR A 32 20.57 14.45 -0.23
N ASN A 33 20.84 14.39 -1.54
CA ASN A 33 20.56 15.47 -2.48
C ASN A 33 19.70 14.97 -3.65
N PRO A 34 18.63 15.69 -4.03
CA PRO A 34 17.77 15.29 -5.14
C PRO A 34 18.49 15.06 -6.48
N SER A 35 19.59 15.79 -6.74
CA SER A 35 20.36 15.64 -7.98
C SER A 35 21.06 14.28 -8.15
N GLU A 36 21.08 13.47 -7.11
CA GLU A 36 21.64 12.10 -7.13
C GLU A 36 20.61 11.04 -7.57
N LEU A 37 19.33 11.43 -7.71
CA LEU A 37 18.25 10.57 -8.19
C LEU A 37 18.14 10.60 -9.72
N PRO A 38 17.67 9.50 -10.35
CA PRO A 38 17.43 9.47 -11.79
C PRO A 38 16.48 10.56 -12.26
N VAL A 39 16.81 11.24 -13.37
CA VAL A 39 15.98 12.31 -13.95
C VAL A 39 14.60 11.78 -14.35
N GLU A 40 14.52 10.55 -14.88
CA GLU A 40 13.28 9.90 -15.28
C GLU A 40 12.33 9.68 -14.09
N PHE A 41 12.89 9.56 -12.88
CA PHE A 41 12.10 9.50 -11.66
C PHE A 41 11.66 10.89 -11.22
N LEU A 42 12.54 11.88 -11.24
CA LEU A 42 12.23 13.25 -10.80
C LEU A 42 11.25 13.96 -11.74
N GLU A 43 11.29 13.64 -13.04
CA GLU A 43 10.49 14.24 -14.10
C GLU A 43 9.58 13.20 -14.78
N PRO A 44 8.57 12.68 -14.08
CA PRO A 44 7.70 11.65 -14.64
C PRO A 44 6.91 12.14 -15.84
N SER A 45 6.89 11.35 -16.91
CA SER A 45 6.23 11.71 -18.15
C SER A 45 5.48 10.50 -18.77
N PRO A 46 4.53 10.74 -19.69
CA PRO A 46 3.86 9.64 -20.40
C PRO A 46 4.82 8.77 -21.23
N GLN A 47 5.98 9.32 -21.63
CA GLN A 47 7.00 8.66 -22.44
C GLN A 47 7.93 7.79 -21.62
N THR A 48 8.10 8.11 -20.35
CA THR A 48 8.96 7.40 -19.40
C THR A 48 8.11 6.75 -18.32
N GLN A 49 7.55 5.57 -18.63
CA GLN A 49 6.82 4.79 -17.64
C GLN A 49 7.81 3.95 -16.85
N LEU A 50 7.83 4.13 -15.54
CA LEU A 50 8.70 3.39 -14.64
C LEU A 50 7.90 2.45 -13.74
N VAL A 51 8.53 1.35 -13.38
CA VAL A 51 8.10 0.48 -12.29
C VAL A 51 9.23 0.43 -11.29
N ILE A 52 8.96 0.80 -10.05
CA ILE A 52 9.95 0.84 -8.97
C ILE A 52 9.46 0.04 -7.77
N GLY A 53 10.38 -0.63 -7.08
CA GLY A 53 10.13 -1.13 -5.73
C GLY A 53 10.14 0.05 -4.75
N PHE A 54 9.26 0.03 -3.76
CA PHE A 54 9.08 1.14 -2.83
C PHE A 54 8.81 0.64 -1.41
N ASP A 55 9.42 1.27 -0.41
CA ASP A 55 9.13 1.07 1.00
C ASP A 55 9.57 2.29 1.82
N CYS A 56 9.21 2.37 3.10
CA CYS A 56 9.68 3.39 4.02
C CYS A 56 10.04 2.79 5.37
N GLU A 57 11.09 3.33 5.98
CA GLU A 57 11.49 3.01 7.35
C GLU A 57 11.51 4.27 8.22
N GLY A 58 11.17 4.09 9.50
CA GLY A 58 11.13 5.22 10.43
C GLY A 58 10.87 4.83 11.87
N VAL A 59 10.83 5.83 12.72
CA VAL A 59 10.44 5.68 14.12
C VAL A 59 8.94 5.82 14.24
N ASP A 60 8.26 4.77 14.70
CA ASP A 60 6.80 4.74 14.78
C ASP A 60 6.11 5.22 13.52
N LEU A 61 6.55 4.73 12.35
CA LEU A 61 6.15 5.19 11.03
C LEU A 61 4.63 5.31 10.91
N CYS A 62 4.14 6.54 10.95
CA CYS A 62 2.74 6.94 10.85
C CYS A 62 2.64 8.47 10.81
N ARG A 63 1.42 9.03 10.96
CA ARG A 63 1.19 10.48 11.01
C ARG A 63 1.93 11.23 12.12
N HIS A 64 2.25 10.58 13.21
CA HIS A 64 2.88 11.16 14.41
C HIS A 64 4.34 10.73 14.61
N GLY A 65 4.81 9.80 13.78
CA GLY A 65 6.17 9.29 13.83
C GLY A 65 7.17 10.13 13.02
N THR A 66 8.27 9.52 12.66
CA THR A 66 9.32 10.15 11.85
C THR A 66 9.69 9.24 10.70
N LEU A 67 9.55 9.71 9.47
CA LEU A 67 10.15 9.06 8.29
C LEU A 67 11.66 9.25 8.35
N CYS A 68 12.42 8.16 8.27
CA CYS A 68 13.88 8.20 8.34
C CYS A 68 14.54 7.86 7.01
N ILE A 69 14.02 6.88 6.30
CA ILE A 69 14.52 6.41 5.00
C ILE A 69 13.34 6.10 4.11
N MET A 70 13.43 6.46 2.83
CA MET A 70 12.54 6.01 1.77
C MET A 70 13.37 5.19 0.78
N GLN A 71 12.95 3.96 0.53
CA GLN A 71 13.66 3.03 -0.33
C GLN A 71 13.04 3.00 -1.73
N LEU A 72 13.87 3.07 -2.75
CA LEU A 72 13.51 3.04 -4.16
C LEU A 72 14.37 1.99 -4.86
N ALA A 73 13.78 0.90 -5.34
CA ALA A 73 14.50 -0.08 -6.16
C ALA A 73 14.12 0.11 -7.64
N PHE A 74 15.13 0.35 -8.45
CA PHE A 74 15.06 0.35 -9.90
C PHE A 74 15.57 -0.99 -10.44
N ALA A 75 15.49 -1.20 -11.74
CA ALA A 75 15.97 -2.43 -12.37
C ALA A 75 17.50 -2.60 -12.26
N ASP A 76 18.25 -1.52 -12.08
CA ASP A 76 19.71 -1.45 -12.14
C ASP A 76 20.36 -0.92 -10.85
N ALA A 77 19.61 -0.34 -9.92
CA ALA A 77 20.13 0.21 -8.67
C ALA A 77 19.06 0.35 -7.58
N ILE A 78 19.50 0.45 -6.34
CA ILE A 78 18.65 0.76 -5.17
C ILE A 78 19.10 2.12 -4.61
N TYR A 79 18.15 3.02 -4.40
CA TYR A 79 18.37 4.34 -3.82
C TYR A 79 17.71 4.42 -2.45
N LEU A 80 18.49 4.70 -1.42
CA LEU A 80 18.05 4.93 -0.06
C LEU A 80 18.01 6.43 0.18
N VAL A 81 16.84 7.02 0.08
CA VAL A 81 16.64 8.46 0.29
C VAL A 81 16.63 8.73 1.78
N ASP A 82 17.68 9.38 2.26
CA ASP A 82 17.86 9.72 3.67
C ASP A 82 17.03 10.95 4.04
N ALA A 83 15.85 10.71 4.63
CA ALA A 83 14.95 11.78 5.04
C ALA A 83 15.46 12.58 6.26
N ILE A 84 16.43 12.04 7.02
CA ILE A 84 17.02 12.75 8.17
C ILE A 84 18.06 13.77 7.69
N GLN A 85 19.02 13.35 6.83
CA GLN A 85 20.08 14.24 6.34
C GLN A 85 19.64 15.10 5.17
N GLY A 86 18.88 14.54 4.21
CA GLY A 86 18.35 15.29 3.08
C GLY A 86 17.14 16.18 3.43
N GLY A 87 16.50 15.87 4.56
CA GLY A 87 15.37 16.64 5.10
C GLY A 87 14.17 16.67 4.17
N GLU A 88 13.30 17.64 4.40
CA GLU A 88 12.09 17.85 3.60
C GLU A 88 12.39 18.10 2.12
N THR A 89 13.52 18.73 1.81
CA THR A 89 13.88 19.09 0.43
C THR A 89 13.96 17.87 -0.48
N VAL A 90 14.62 16.78 -0.03
CA VAL A 90 14.76 15.57 -0.84
C VAL A 90 13.42 14.84 -1.00
N ILE A 91 12.59 14.83 0.03
CA ILE A 91 11.25 14.21 -0.04
C ILE A 91 10.33 15.01 -0.97
N GLN A 92 10.34 16.35 -0.89
CA GLN A 92 9.53 17.20 -1.79
C GLN A 92 9.97 17.08 -3.25
N ALA A 93 11.25 16.88 -3.52
CA ALA A 93 11.73 16.62 -4.88
C ALA A 93 11.20 15.28 -5.43
N CYS A 94 10.97 14.27 -4.58
CA CYS A 94 10.37 13.00 -4.97
C CYS A 94 8.84 13.09 -5.17
N LYS A 95 8.17 14.13 -4.67
CA LYS A 95 6.71 14.24 -4.70
C LYS A 95 6.11 14.07 -6.11
N PRO A 96 6.64 14.71 -7.20
CA PRO A 96 6.10 14.48 -8.53
C PRO A 96 6.07 13.02 -8.96
N ALA A 97 7.12 12.26 -8.61
CA ALA A 97 7.22 10.83 -8.88
C ALA A 97 6.24 10.00 -8.06
N LEU A 98 6.15 10.29 -6.76
CA LEU A 98 5.30 9.56 -5.82
C LEU A 98 3.81 9.75 -6.13
N GLU A 99 3.40 10.93 -6.59
CA GLU A 99 2.03 11.26 -7.00
C GLU A 99 1.75 10.94 -8.47
N SER A 100 2.75 10.52 -9.25
CA SER A 100 2.61 10.26 -10.69
C SER A 100 1.83 8.98 -10.98
N LYS A 101 0.96 9.04 -11.97
CA LYS A 101 0.32 7.87 -12.59
C LYS A 101 1.23 7.12 -13.57
N TYR A 102 2.34 7.74 -13.98
CA TYR A 102 3.28 7.15 -14.94
C TYR A 102 4.36 6.30 -14.27
N ILE A 103 4.48 6.40 -12.95
CA ILE A 103 5.40 5.58 -12.16
C ILE A 103 4.58 4.62 -11.29
N THR A 104 4.75 3.33 -11.50
CA THR A 104 4.16 2.28 -10.66
C THR A 104 5.06 2.00 -9.47
N LYS A 105 4.53 2.16 -8.26
CA LYS A 105 5.23 1.82 -7.01
C LYS A 105 4.79 0.44 -6.54
N VAL A 106 5.71 -0.50 -6.56
CA VAL A 106 5.51 -1.86 -6.05
C VAL A 106 5.90 -1.89 -4.59
N ILE A 107 4.95 -2.16 -3.72
CA ILE A 107 5.14 -2.18 -2.26
C ILE A 107 4.39 -3.35 -1.64
N HIS A 108 4.90 -3.89 -0.55
CA HIS A 108 4.25 -5.02 0.11
C HIS A 108 3.02 -4.59 0.94
N ASP A 109 3.12 -3.53 1.74
CA ASP A 109 2.02 -2.89 2.47
C ASP A 109 2.26 -1.39 2.61
N CYS A 110 1.45 -0.57 1.95
CA CYS A 110 1.68 0.88 1.82
C CYS A 110 0.93 1.75 2.84
N LYS A 111 0.12 1.16 3.72
CA LYS A 111 -0.81 1.96 4.53
C LYS A 111 -0.12 2.94 5.46
N ARG A 112 0.98 2.51 6.10
CA ARG A 112 1.74 3.35 7.03
C ARG A 112 2.69 4.31 6.31
N ASP A 113 3.26 3.86 5.20
CA ASP A 113 4.10 4.69 4.33
C ASP A 113 3.30 5.86 3.76
N SER A 114 2.14 5.54 3.19
CA SER A 114 1.24 6.55 2.66
C SER A 114 0.74 7.52 3.74
N GLU A 115 0.41 7.03 4.94
CA GLU A 115 0.03 7.86 6.07
C GLU A 115 1.16 8.82 6.47
N ALA A 116 2.39 8.32 6.62
CA ALA A 116 3.54 9.12 6.98
C ALA A 116 3.84 10.19 5.91
N LEU A 117 3.90 9.79 4.65
CA LEU A 117 4.15 10.70 3.53
C LEU A 117 3.07 11.79 3.42
N TYR A 118 1.80 11.43 3.60
CA TYR A 118 0.70 12.38 3.52
C TYR A 118 0.72 13.41 4.65
N PHE A 119 0.82 12.97 5.89
CA PHE A 119 0.72 13.87 7.05
C PHE A 119 2.02 14.62 7.37
N GLN A 120 3.17 14.03 7.08
CA GLN A 120 4.46 14.69 7.35
C GLN A 120 4.92 15.60 6.20
N PHE A 121 4.58 15.24 4.94
CA PHE A 121 5.12 15.94 3.76
C PHE A 121 4.07 16.37 2.74
N GLY A 122 2.78 16.09 2.97
CA GLY A 122 1.71 16.44 2.02
C GLY A 122 1.79 15.66 0.70
N VAL A 123 2.37 14.46 0.70
CA VAL A 123 2.52 13.61 -0.48
C VAL A 123 1.39 12.58 -0.53
N LYS A 124 0.62 12.55 -1.63
CA LYS A 124 -0.44 11.57 -1.90
C LYS A 124 0.12 10.44 -2.75
N LEU A 125 0.51 9.35 -2.13
CA LEU A 125 1.05 8.19 -2.84
C LEU A 125 0.01 7.65 -3.84
N HIS A 126 0.41 7.49 -5.10
CA HIS A 126 -0.47 7.06 -6.19
C HIS A 126 0.15 5.93 -7.01
N ASN A 127 -0.72 5.14 -7.69
CA ASN A 127 -0.33 4.01 -8.54
C ASN A 127 0.53 2.96 -7.81
N VAL A 128 0.00 2.46 -6.69
CA VAL A 128 0.61 1.42 -5.86
C VAL A 128 0.04 0.05 -6.22
N GLN A 129 0.87 -0.98 -6.18
CA GLN A 129 0.51 -2.34 -6.60
C GLN A 129 0.84 -3.37 -5.51
N ILE A 130 -0.19 -4.13 -5.07
CA ILE A 130 -0.10 -5.18 -4.03
C ILE A 130 -0.86 -6.43 -4.55
N ALA A 131 -0.15 -7.41 -5.13
CA ALA A 131 -0.77 -8.41 -5.99
C ALA A 131 -1.13 -9.76 -5.34
N TYR A 132 -0.57 -10.11 -4.18
CA TYR A 132 -0.64 -11.48 -3.66
C TYR A 132 -2.07 -12.03 -3.48
N SER A 133 -2.94 -11.28 -2.81
CA SER A 133 -4.32 -11.74 -2.52
C SER A 133 -5.14 -11.96 -3.80
N LEU A 134 -4.89 -11.17 -4.84
CA LEU A 134 -5.60 -11.28 -6.11
C LEU A 134 -5.28 -12.54 -6.89
N ILE A 135 -4.07 -13.07 -6.76
CA ILE A 135 -3.69 -14.33 -7.39
C ILE A 135 -4.49 -15.48 -6.76
N ASN A 136 -4.56 -15.51 -5.43
CA ASN A 136 -5.35 -16.51 -4.73
C ASN A 136 -6.85 -16.42 -5.10
N GLU A 137 -7.40 -15.22 -5.16
CA GLU A 137 -8.79 -15.00 -5.58
C GLU A 137 -9.04 -15.44 -7.03
N GLN A 138 -8.12 -15.16 -7.94
CA GLN A 138 -8.23 -15.60 -9.34
C GLN A 138 -8.13 -17.13 -9.48
N GLU A 139 -7.36 -17.80 -8.62
CA GLU A 139 -7.26 -19.26 -8.54
C GLU A 139 -8.53 -19.91 -7.92
N GLY A 140 -9.54 -19.11 -7.57
CA GLY A 140 -10.82 -19.57 -7.03
C GLY A 140 -10.84 -19.76 -5.53
N HIS A 141 -9.81 -19.32 -4.81
CA HIS A 141 -9.82 -19.28 -3.36
C HIS A 141 -10.74 -18.15 -2.87
N ALA A 142 -11.56 -18.45 -1.88
CA ALA A 142 -12.38 -17.42 -1.27
C ALA A 142 -11.47 -16.38 -0.59
N ARG A 143 -11.77 -15.10 -0.78
CA ARG A 143 -11.10 -14.02 -0.03
C ARG A 143 -11.28 -14.26 1.47
N VAL A 144 -10.21 -14.50 2.16
CA VAL A 144 -10.17 -14.60 3.61
C VAL A 144 -9.76 -13.25 4.17
N PRO A 145 -10.62 -12.57 4.94
CA PRO A 145 -10.25 -11.32 5.62
C PRO A 145 -9.00 -11.56 6.47
N ASP A 146 -8.03 -10.64 6.37
CA ASP A 146 -6.74 -10.73 7.06
C ASP A 146 -5.82 -11.89 6.60
N GLU A 147 -6.09 -12.52 5.47
CA GLU A 147 -5.11 -13.41 4.83
C GLU A 147 -3.92 -12.56 4.35
N TYR A 148 -2.92 -12.52 5.19
CA TYR A 148 -1.73 -11.72 4.99
C TYR A 148 -0.49 -12.60 4.96
N ILE A 149 0.21 -12.58 3.85
CA ILE A 149 1.54 -13.15 3.80
C ILE A 149 2.55 -12.09 4.26
N SER A 150 3.42 -12.42 5.21
CA SER A 150 4.52 -11.51 5.55
C SER A 150 5.48 -11.35 4.37
N PHE A 151 6.20 -10.22 4.32
CA PHE A 151 7.20 -10.00 3.27
C PHE A 151 8.25 -11.13 3.25
N VAL A 152 8.72 -11.55 4.42
CA VAL A 152 9.64 -12.70 4.54
C VAL A 152 9.02 -14.00 4.01
N GLY A 153 7.73 -14.24 4.29
CA GLY A 153 7.00 -15.38 3.75
C GLY A 153 6.86 -15.31 2.22
N LEU A 154 6.65 -14.11 1.68
CA LEU A 154 6.58 -13.89 0.24
C LEU A 154 7.93 -14.11 -0.45
N LEU A 155 9.03 -13.65 0.16
CA LEU A 155 10.39 -13.93 -0.32
C LEU A 155 10.72 -15.41 -0.30
N ALA A 156 10.34 -16.12 0.75
CA ALA A 156 10.61 -17.55 0.91
C ALA A 156 9.73 -18.44 -0.01
N ASP A 157 8.64 -17.90 -0.57
CA ASP A 157 7.75 -18.66 -1.44
C ASP A 157 8.44 -19.00 -2.78
N PRO A 158 8.70 -20.28 -3.07
CA PRO A 158 9.41 -20.70 -4.28
C PRO A 158 8.64 -20.39 -5.58
N ARG A 159 7.34 -20.10 -5.50
CA ARG A 159 6.55 -19.67 -6.66
C ARG A 159 7.00 -18.30 -7.18
N TYR A 160 7.61 -17.49 -6.33
CA TYR A 160 7.99 -16.10 -6.62
C TYR A 160 9.49 -15.87 -6.50
N CYS A 161 10.10 -16.05 -5.34
CA CYS A 161 11.50 -15.76 -5.10
C CYS A 161 12.27 -16.98 -4.57
N GLY A 162 11.82 -17.59 -3.49
CA GLY A 162 12.48 -18.75 -2.89
C GLY A 162 13.71 -18.40 -2.05
N VAL A 163 13.86 -17.12 -1.67
CA VAL A 163 15.00 -16.62 -0.89
C VAL A 163 14.66 -16.62 0.59
N SER A 164 15.53 -17.25 1.41
CA SER A 164 15.46 -17.12 2.86
C SER A 164 16.10 -15.80 3.30
N TYR A 165 15.42 -15.07 4.17
CA TYR A 165 15.87 -13.77 4.65
C TYR A 165 15.98 -13.77 6.18
N ASP A 166 17.04 -14.38 6.68
CA ASP A 166 17.26 -14.58 8.12
C ASP A 166 17.71 -13.27 8.81
N GLU A 167 18.43 -12.38 8.10
CA GLU A 167 18.91 -11.10 8.64
C GLU A 167 17.76 -10.15 9.06
N LYS A 168 16.57 -10.29 8.48
CA LYS A 168 15.42 -9.46 8.86
C LYS A 168 14.99 -9.68 10.32
N GLU A 169 15.14 -10.89 10.85
CA GLU A 169 14.84 -11.13 12.25
C GLU A 169 15.88 -10.47 13.18
N GLU A 170 17.13 -10.40 12.79
CA GLU A 170 18.17 -9.66 13.53
C GLU A 170 17.82 -8.18 13.63
N VAL A 171 17.42 -7.55 12.51
CA VAL A 171 17.00 -6.14 12.48
C VAL A 171 15.74 -5.93 13.33
N ARG A 172 14.77 -6.83 13.27
CA ARG A 172 13.57 -6.77 14.14
C ARG A 172 13.93 -6.84 15.63
N VAL A 173 14.92 -7.63 16.01
CA VAL A 173 15.42 -7.68 17.38
C VAL A 173 16.03 -6.33 17.78
N LEU A 174 16.86 -5.74 16.91
CA LEU A 174 17.46 -4.42 17.13
C LEU A 174 16.38 -3.33 17.29
N LEU A 175 15.37 -3.31 16.43
CA LEU A 175 14.27 -2.35 16.50
C LEU A 175 13.43 -2.48 17.79
N ARG A 176 13.30 -3.69 18.34
CA ARG A 176 12.64 -3.89 19.64
C ARG A 176 13.48 -3.36 20.80
N GLN A 177 14.81 -3.47 20.69
CA GLN A 177 15.76 -2.99 21.72
C GLN A 177 15.95 -1.47 21.65
N ASP A 178 16.00 -0.93 20.43
CA ASP A 178 16.19 0.48 20.18
C ASP A 178 15.20 1.00 19.11
N PRO A 179 14.05 1.53 19.54
CA PRO A 179 13.06 2.10 18.63
C PRO A 179 13.58 3.29 17.79
N LYS A 180 14.71 3.91 18.17
CA LYS A 180 15.33 5.01 17.45
C LYS A 180 16.38 4.56 16.44
N TYR A 181 16.58 3.26 16.24
CA TYR A 181 17.58 2.67 15.37
C TYR A 181 17.70 3.39 14.00
N TRP A 182 16.59 3.66 13.34
CA TRP A 182 16.59 4.32 12.03
C TRP A 182 16.98 5.81 12.05
N THR A 183 17.12 6.45 13.21
CA THR A 183 17.52 7.87 13.29
C THR A 183 19.03 8.07 13.32
N TYR A 184 19.81 7.03 13.56
CA TYR A 184 21.27 7.16 13.68
C TYR A 184 21.94 7.45 12.35
N ARG A 185 22.93 8.35 12.39
CA ARG A 185 23.74 8.73 11.22
C ARG A 185 25.23 8.80 11.61
N PRO A 186 26.13 8.42 10.68
CA PRO A 186 25.85 7.87 9.35
C PRO A 186 25.14 6.52 9.43
N LEU A 187 24.43 6.11 8.35
CA LEU A 187 23.85 4.78 8.26
C LEU A 187 24.96 3.72 8.35
N SER A 188 24.79 2.73 9.23
CA SER A 188 25.68 1.58 9.29
C SER A 188 25.50 0.67 8.06
N GLU A 189 26.48 -0.16 7.75
CA GLU A 189 26.35 -1.15 6.68
C GLU A 189 25.16 -2.08 6.87
N GLN A 190 24.84 -2.44 8.11
CA GLN A 190 23.67 -3.26 8.44
C GLN A 190 22.37 -2.50 8.15
N MET A 191 22.27 -1.21 8.48
CA MET A 191 21.11 -0.38 8.16
C MET A 191 20.92 -0.26 6.64
N VAL A 192 22.00 -0.01 5.92
CA VAL A 192 21.97 0.10 4.44
C VAL A 192 21.50 -1.19 3.81
N ARG A 193 22.04 -2.34 4.23
CA ARG A 193 21.63 -3.65 3.73
C ARG A 193 20.15 -3.93 4.06
N ALA A 194 19.77 -3.78 5.31
CA ALA A 194 18.40 -4.05 5.75
C ALA A 194 17.36 -3.22 4.97
N ALA A 195 17.61 -1.91 4.83
CA ALA A 195 16.72 -1.04 4.07
C ALA A 195 16.68 -1.39 2.56
N ALA A 196 17.82 -1.76 1.96
CA ALA A 196 17.85 -2.17 0.57
C ALA A 196 17.12 -3.49 0.33
N ASP A 197 17.22 -4.43 1.26
CA ASP A 197 16.64 -5.77 1.09
C ASP A 197 15.11 -5.77 1.20
N ASP A 198 14.50 -4.75 1.83
CA ASP A 198 13.03 -4.59 1.85
C ASP A 198 12.44 -4.25 0.48
N VAL A 199 13.24 -3.75 -0.45
CA VAL A 199 12.80 -3.40 -1.81
C VAL A 199 13.48 -4.21 -2.92
N ARG A 200 14.61 -4.84 -2.63
CA ARG A 200 15.50 -5.51 -3.59
C ARG A 200 14.78 -6.45 -4.55
N PHE A 201 13.92 -7.30 -4.04
CA PHE A 201 13.23 -8.32 -4.82
C PHE A 201 11.80 -7.95 -5.22
N LEU A 202 11.30 -6.77 -4.85
CA LEU A 202 9.92 -6.37 -5.13
C LEU A 202 9.60 -6.38 -6.62
N LEU A 203 10.51 -5.88 -7.47
CA LEU A 203 10.30 -5.86 -8.92
C LEU A 203 10.26 -7.27 -9.52
N TYR A 204 11.14 -8.16 -9.06
CA TYR A 204 11.19 -9.54 -9.51
C TYR A 204 9.91 -10.31 -9.14
N ILE A 205 9.47 -10.17 -7.89
CA ILE A 205 8.23 -10.78 -7.39
C ILE A 205 7.03 -10.23 -8.16
N TYR A 206 6.95 -8.91 -8.30
CA TYR A 206 5.87 -8.24 -9.02
C TYR A 206 5.74 -8.72 -10.45
N HIS A 207 6.85 -8.80 -11.18
CA HIS A 207 6.86 -9.29 -12.55
C HIS A 207 6.28 -10.71 -12.66
N LYS A 208 6.69 -11.62 -11.77
CA LYS A 208 6.14 -12.98 -11.72
C LYS A 208 4.66 -13.04 -11.36
N MET A 209 4.20 -12.14 -10.51
CA MET A 209 2.80 -12.07 -10.09
C MET A 209 1.90 -11.53 -11.22
N VAL A 210 2.30 -10.42 -11.83
CA VAL A 210 1.50 -9.76 -12.88
C VAL A 210 1.30 -10.65 -14.11
N GLN A 211 2.29 -11.47 -14.46
CA GLN A 211 2.15 -12.44 -15.55
C GLN A 211 1.06 -13.49 -15.32
N LYS A 212 0.64 -13.71 -14.08
CA LYS A 212 -0.42 -14.66 -13.72
C LYS A 212 -1.80 -14.02 -13.69
N LEU A 213 -1.88 -12.68 -13.68
CA LEU A 213 -3.15 -11.95 -13.53
C LEU A 213 -3.81 -11.72 -14.89
N ASN A 214 -5.12 -11.92 -14.96
CA ASN A 214 -5.95 -11.52 -16.08
C ASN A 214 -6.32 -10.02 -15.98
N ASP A 215 -6.94 -9.47 -17.02
CA ASP A 215 -7.30 -8.05 -17.13
C ASP A 215 -8.16 -7.57 -15.96
N LYS A 216 -9.13 -8.39 -15.52
CA LYS A 216 -10.00 -8.11 -14.38
C LYS A 216 -9.21 -8.00 -13.08
N SER A 217 -8.29 -8.94 -12.85
CA SER A 217 -7.43 -8.93 -11.66
C SER A 217 -6.43 -7.78 -11.69
N LEU A 218 -5.92 -7.41 -12.87
CA LEU A 218 -5.06 -6.23 -13.03
C LEU A 218 -5.80 -4.92 -12.74
N TRP A 219 -7.04 -4.80 -13.19
CA TRP A 219 -7.87 -3.64 -12.83
C TRP A 219 -8.16 -3.61 -11.31
N ASN A 220 -8.55 -4.74 -10.72
CA ASN A 220 -8.75 -4.84 -9.27
C ASN A 220 -7.48 -4.48 -8.48
N LEU A 221 -6.31 -4.88 -8.98
CA LEU A 221 -5.02 -4.53 -8.39
C LEU A 221 -4.82 -3.01 -8.33
N ALA A 222 -5.10 -2.31 -9.42
CA ALA A 222 -5.00 -0.85 -9.47
C ALA A 222 -6.01 -0.17 -8.54
N VAL A 223 -7.25 -0.66 -8.47
CA VAL A 223 -8.29 -0.15 -7.55
C VAL A 223 -7.88 -0.36 -6.10
N ARG A 224 -7.48 -1.59 -5.72
CA ARG A 224 -7.05 -1.90 -4.35
C ARG A 224 -5.84 -1.08 -3.95
N GLY A 225 -4.83 -0.97 -4.79
CA GLY A 225 -3.66 -0.14 -4.52
C GLY A 225 -4.03 1.31 -4.23
N ALA A 226 -4.94 1.90 -5.02
CA ALA A 226 -5.45 3.25 -4.78
C ALA A 226 -6.22 3.38 -3.46
N LEU A 227 -6.99 2.36 -3.06
CA LEU A 227 -7.73 2.35 -1.80
C LEU A 227 -6.80 2.16 -0.59
N TYR A 228 -5.80 1.28 -0.69
CA TYR A 228 -4.82 1.08 0.39
C TYR A 228 -4.03 2.34 0.71
N CYS A 229 -3.63 3.13 -0.29
CA CYS A 229 -2.98 4.42 -0.07
C CYS A 229 -3.84 5.40 0.76
N ARG A 230 -5.15 5.23 0.74
CA ARG A 230 -6.10 6.14 1.41
C ARG A 230 -6.51 5.67 2.79
N CYS A 231 -6.35 4.39 3.13
CA CYS A 231 -6.91 3.75 4.31
C CYS A 231 -6.72 4.54 5.62
N PHE A 232 -5.53 5.13 5.80
CA PHE A 232 -5.22 5.93 6.99
C PHE A 232 -5.11 7.43 6.72
N CYS A 233 -5.22 7.86 5.46
CA CYS A 233 -5.06 9.26 5.09
C CYS A 233 -6.38 10.02 5.09
N ILE A 234 -7.50 9.37 4.79
CA ILE A 234 -8.82 9.99 4.74
C ILE A 234 -9.50 9.96 6.11
N ASN A 235 -10.20 11.05 6.42
CA ASN A 235 -10.89 11.22 7.70
C ASN A 235 -12.41 11.02 7.60
N ASP A 236 -12.95 11.01 6.38
CA ASP A 236 -14.37 10.84 6.08
C ASP A 236 -14.54 10.21 4.68
N ASN A 237 -15.79 10.10 4.24
CA ASN A 237 -16.11 9.54 2.92
C ASN A 237 -16.03 10.58 1.77
N HIS A 238 -15.46 11.76 2.01
CA HIS A 238 -15.21 12.77 0.99
C HIS A 238 -13.84 12.57 0.34
N PHE A 239 -13.84 12.10 -0.90
CA PHE A 239 -12.62 11.75 -1.65
C PHE A 239 -12.15 12.85 -2.60
N ALA A 240 -12.70 14.06 -2.50
CA ALA A 240 -12.54 15.15 -3.48
C ALA A 240 -11.08 15.49 -3.79
N ASP A 241 -10.19 15.35 -2.81
CA ASP A 241 -8.78 15.70 -2.95
C ASP A 241 -7.88 14.56 -3.46
N TRP A 242 -8.44 13.39 -3.68
CA TRP A 242 -7.68 12.23 -4.16
C TRP A 242 -7.95 11.97 -5.65
N PRO A 243 -6.96 11.45 -6.40
CA PRO A 243 -7.19 11.05 -7.78
C PRO A 243 -8.37 10.10 -7.89
N PRO A 244 -9.20 10.14 -8.96
CA PRO A 244 -10.29 9.20 -9.11
C PRO A 244 -9.77 7.75 -9.16
N LEU A 245 -10.61 6.80 -8.74
CA LEU A 245 -10.27 5.38 -8.91
C LEU A 245 -10.19 5.05 -10.41
N PRO A 246 -9.37 4.06 -10.78
CA PRO A 246 -9.29 3.59 -12.16
C PRO A 246 -10.68 3.21 -12.70
N PRO A 247 -11.14 3.75 -13.84
CA PRO A 247 -12.42 3.38 -14.42
C PRO A 247 -12.39 1.92 -14.89
N ILE A 248 -13.56 1.29 -14.96
CA ILE A 248 -13.68 -0.08 -15.45
C ILE A 248 -13.31 -0.10 -16.95
N PRO A 249 -12.35 -0.94 -17.37
CA PRO A 249 -12.00 -1.08 -18.77
C PRO A 249 -13.16 -1.59 -19.65
N GLU A 250 -13.28 -1.10 -20.89
CA GLU A 250 -14.37 -1.44 -21.80
C GLU A 250 -14.47 -2.95 -22.08
N ASN A 251 -13.33 -3.64 -22.17
CA ASN A 251 -13.29 -5.09 -22.38
C ASN A 251 -13.82 -5.89 -21.19
N ILE A 252 -13.79 -5.33 -19.98
CA ILE A 252 -14.35 -5.96 -18.77
C ILE A 252 -15.82 -5.55 -18.58
N ALA A 253 -16.16 -4.32 -18.93
CA ALA A 253 -17.55 -3.82 -18.81
C ALA A 253 -18.52 -4.53 -19.77
N ALA A 254 -18.04 -5.13 -20.85
CA ALA A 254 -18.83 -5.89 -21.81
C ALA A 254 -19.19 -7.32 -21.34
N ASP A 255 -18.52 -7.82 -20.30
CA ASP A 255 -18.82 -9.11 -19.69
C ASP A 255 -20.00 -8.94 -18.70
N GLU A 256 -21.05 -9.78 -18.78
CA GLU A 256 -22.26 -9.70 -17.94
C GLU A 256 -21.96 -9.83 -16.43
N SER A 257 -20.76 -10.30 -16.06
CA SER A 257 -20.25 -10.27 -14.70
C SER A 257 -19.51 -8.96 -14.40
N ILE A 258 -20.21 -7.83 -14.26
CA ILE A 258 -19.63 -6.58 -13.81
C ILE A 258 -18.86 -6.85 -12.49
N PRO A 259 -17.56 -6.54 -12.43
CA PRO A 259 -16.80 -6.72 -11.19
C PRO A 259 -17.46 -5.91 -10.07
N GLU A 260 -17.62 -6.50 -8.89
CA GLU A 260 -18.03 -5.73 -7.73
C GLU A 260 -16.96 -4.65 -7.46
N GLU A 261 -17.34 -3.39 -7.64
CA GLU A 261 -16.45 -2.27 -7.30
C GLU A 261 -16.13 -2.31 -5.80
N GLU A 262 -14.85 -2.33 -5.49
CA GLU A 262 -14.40 -2.15 -4.12
C GLU A 262 -14.45 -0.68 -3.73
N THR A 263 -14.89 -0.43 -2.52
CA THR A 263 -15.01 0.91 -1.95
C THR A 263 -14.30 0.97 -0.60
N LEU A 264 -13.80 2.14 -0.25
CA LEU A 264 -13.29 2.44 1.08
C LEU A 264 -14.33 3.26 1.84
N SER A 265 -14.75 2.79 2.99
CA SER A 265 -15.66 3.51 3.88
C SER A 265 -14.95 3.83 5.19
N VAL A 266 -15.12 5.07 5.65
CA VAL A 266 -14.61 5.52 6.95
C VAL A 266 -15.79 5.75 7.88
N VAL A 267 -15.73 5.14 9.06
CA VAL A 267 -16.79 5.21 10.06
C VAL A 267 -16.24 5.84 11.33
N ASP A 268 -16.92 6.88 11.81
CA ASP A 268 -16.64 7.49 13.11
C ASP A 268 -17.15 6.60 14.24
N VAL A 269 -16.29 6.33 15.18
CA VAL A 269 -16.63 5.60 16.40
C VAL A 269 -16.64 6.57 17.57
N PRO A 270 -17.74 6.68 18.30
CA PRO A 270 -17.81 7.59 19.47
C PRO A 270 -16.67 7.30 20.43
N GLN A 271 -16.11 8.37 21.01
CA GLN A 271 -14.97 8.30 21.92
C GLN A 271 -15.18 7.24 23.02
N GLY A 272 -14.18 6.42 23.25
CA GLY A 272 -14.22 5.33 24.24
C GLY A 272 -15.07 4.11 23.84
N LYS A 273 -15.64 4.08 22.62
CA LYS A 273 -16.46 2.94 22.13
C LYS A 273 -15.70 1.97 21.22
N MET A 274 -14.47 2.27 20.86
CA MET A 274 -13.67 1.41 19.96
C MET A 274 -13.55 -0.03 20.50
N GLY A 275 -13.41 -0.21 21.81
CA GLY A 275 -13.41 -1.52 22.45
C GLY A 275 -14.68 -2.36 22.20
N ARG A 276 -15.84 -1.73 21.95
CA ARG A 276 -17.07 -2.43 21.57
C ARG A 276 -17.07 -2.87 20.11
N VAL A 277 -16.49 -2.06 19.23
CA VAL A 277 -16.30 -2.43 17.81
C VAL A 277 -15.38 -3.63 17.70
N ILE A 278 -14.28 -3.61 18.44
CA ILE A 278 -13.32 -4.72 18.48
C ILE A 278 -13.93 -5.96 19.14
N GLY A 279 -14.65 -5.77 20.25
CA GLY A 279 -15.22 -6.84 21.05
C GLY A 279 -14.18 -7.59 21.89
N ARG A 280 -14.66 -8.52 22.73
CA ARG A 280 -13.77 -9.35 23.57
C ARG A 280 -12.83 -10.17 22.69
N LYS A 281 -11.52 -9.99 22.85
CA LYS A 281 -10.48 -10.66 22.05
C LYS A 281 -10.66 -10.52 20.54
N GLY A 282 -11.26 -9.43 20.07
CA GLY A 282 -11.47 -9.19 18.64
C GLY A 282 -12.70 -9.88 18.03
N ALA A 283 -13.53 -10.59 18.82
CA ALA A 283 -14.61 -11.41 18.30
C ALA A 283 -15.64 -10.63 17.47
N SER A 284 -15.99 -9.40 17.87
CA SER A 284 -16.99 -8.61 17.13
C SER A 284 -16.46 -8.19 15.76
N ILE A 285 -15.23 -7.67 15.70
CA ILE A 285 -14.64 -7.21 14.44
C ILE A 285 -14.38 -8.37 13.47
N LEU A 286 -13.95 -9.53 13.98
CA LEU A 286 -13.76 -10.73 13.17
C LEU A 286 -15.09 -11.19 12.56
N SER A 287 -16.17 -11.26 13.36
CA SER A 287 -17.50 -11.61 12.86
C SER A 287 -18.01 -10.64 11.78
N ILE A 288 -17.71 -9.33 11.89
CA ILE A 288 -18.06 -8.35 10.87
C ILE A 288 -17.23 -8.59 9.60
N LYS A 289 -15.92 -8.77 9.73
CA LYS A 289 -15.02 -9.06 8.60
C LYS A 289 -15.49 -10.26 7.79
N GLU A 290 -15.73 -11.39 8.47
CA GLU A 290 -16.17 -12.64 7.84
C GLU A 290 -17.54 -12.46 7.13
N SER A 291 -18.52 -11.87 7.82
CA SER A 291 -19.87 -11.77 7.29
C SER A 291 -20.03 -10.76 6.15
N CYS A 292 -19.19 -9.73 6.10
CA CYS A 292 -19.22 -8.70 5.07
C CYS A 292 -18.12 -8.91 4.02
N LYS A 293 -17.25 -9.90 4.19
CA LYS A 293 -16.03 -10.11 3.39
C LYS A 293 -15.21 -8.80 3.27
N ALA A 294 -15.12 -8.07 4.37
CA ALA A 294 -14.52 -6.75 4.43
C ALA A 294 -13.13 -6.80 5.05
N GLU A 295 -12.18 -6.05 4.49
CA GLU A 295 -10.96 -5.72 5.20
C GLU A 295 -11.22 -4.50 6.08
N ILE A 296 -10.98 -4.63 7.38
CA ILE A 296 -11.27 -3.57 8.36
C ILE A 296 -9.97 -3.15 9.04
N PHE A 297 -9.68 -1.87 8.99
CA PHE A 297 -8.46 -1.27 9.52
C PHE A 297 -8.80 -0.33 10.67
N ILE A 298 -8.11 -0.51 11.80
CA ILE A 298 -8.21 0.35 12.96
C ILE A 298 -6.84 1.00 13.15
N GLY A 299 -6.81 2.32 13.14
CA GLY A 299 -5.58 3.10 13.31
C GLY A 299 -4.86 2.86 14.65
N GLY A 300 -5.62 2.55 15.70
CA GLY A 300 -5.07 2.36 17.03
C GLY A 300 -4.40 3.64 17.55
N ALA A 301 -3.34 3.48 18.37
CA ALA A 301 -2.57 4.62 18.88
C ALA A 301 -1.78 5.39 17.82
N LYS A 302 -1.51 4.73 16.67
CA LYS A 302 -0.71 5.30 15.56
C LYS A 302 -1.56 5.98 14.48
N GLY A 303 -2.88 5.84 14.51
CA GLY A 303 -3.77 6.40 13.50
C GLY A 303 -4.90 7.21 14.11
N PRO A 304 -5.96 7.53 13.35
CA PRO A 304 -7.13 8.21 13.90
C PRO A 304 -7.80 7.30 14.94
N PRO A 305 -7.79 7.68 16.24
CA PRO A 305 -8.17 6.77 17.34
C PRO A 305 -9.66 6.39 17.34
N ASP A 306 -10.48 7.24 16.75
CA ASP A 306 -11.94 7.10 16.76
C ASP A 306 -12.51 6.77 15.38
N LYS A 307 -11.67 6.26 14.47
CA LYS A 307 -12.09 5.91 13.10
C LYS A 307 -11.80 4.46 12.77
N VAL A 308 -12.70 3.89 11.98
CA VAL A 308 -12.54 2.57 11.37
C VAL A 308 -12.64 2.74 9.87
N SER A 309 -11.62 2.32 9.15
CA SER A 309 -11.63 2.27 7.68
C SER A 309 -11.96 0.84 7.25
N ALA A 310 -12.92 0.69 6.36
CA ALA A 310 -13.32 -0.61 5.84
C ALA A 310 -13.28 -0.60 4.31
N MET A 311 -12.58 -1.55 3.73
CA MET A 311 -12.53 -1.81 2.29
C MET A 311 -13.37 -3.05 1.98
N LEU A 312 -14.37 -2.89 1.14
CA LEU A 312 -15.40 -3.89 0.90
C LEU A 312 -16.10 -3.66 -0.45
N SER A 313 -16.74 -4.70 -0.99
CA SER A 313 -17.62 -4.55 -2.15
C SER A 313 -18.87 -3.73 -1.80
N LYS A 314 -19.54 -3.15 -2.80
CA LYS A 314 -20.79 -2.40 -2.60
C LYS A 314 -21.87 -3.20 -1.84
N ILE A 315 -21.99 -4.49 -2.08
CA ILE A 315 -22.92 -5.38 -1.38
C ILE A 315 -22.48 -5.58 0.08
N GLY A 316 -21.19 -5.79 0.30
CA GLY A 316 -20.61 -5.88 1.64
C GLY A 316 -20.81 -4.60 2.45
N MET A 317 -20.77 -3.42 1.82
CA MET A 317 -21.01 -2.14 2.48
C MET A 317 -22.42 -2.03 3.06
N LEU A 318 -23.44 -2.48 2.34
CA LEU A 318 -24.82 -2.48 2.84
C LEU A 318 -24.96 -3.36 4.08
N LEU A 319 -24.38 -4.56 4.06
CA LEU A 319 -24.39 -5.49 5.20
C LEU A 319 -23.60 -4.94 6.40
N TYR A 320 -22.47 -4.28 6.15
CA TYR A 320 -21.64 -3.64 7.17
C TYR A 320 -22.38 -2.50 7.88
N LEU A 321 -23.01 -1.59 7.12
CA LEU A 321 -23.79 -0.48 7.67
C LEU A 321 -25.02 -0.98 8.43
N LEU A 322 -25.70 -2.00 7.93
CA LEU A 322 -26.82 -2.64 8.62
C LEU A 322 -26.39 -3.24 9.97
N LYS A 323 -25.27 -3.95 10.02
CA LYS A 323 -24.74 -4.53 11.27
C LYS A 323 -24.29 -3.48 12.27
N LEU A 324 -23.61 -2.43 11.83
CA LEU A 324 -23.26 -1.30 12.70
C LEU A 324 -24.51 -0.62 13.24
N SER A 325 -25.56 -0.43 12.44
CA SER A 325 -26.83 0.17 12.90
C SER A 325 -27.58 -0.73 13.87
N PHE A 326 -27.52 -2.05 13.75
CA PHE A 326 -28.06 -2.99 14.74
C PHE A 326 -27.30 -2.96 16.06
N HIS A 327 -25.98 -2.81 16.04
CA HIS A 327 -25.18 -2.63 17.25
C HIS A 327 -25.39 -1.25 17.89
N GLN A 328 -25.69 -0.22 17.09
CA GLN A 328 -26.02 1.13 17.57
C GLN A 328 -27.43 1.23 18.16
N LYS A 329 -28.42 0.47 17.67
CA LYS A 329 -29.77 0.46 18.24
C LYS A 329 -29.84 -0.05 19.68
N ASN A 330 -28.83 -0.77 20.13
CA ASN A 330 -28.61 -1.06 21.55
C ASN A 330 -27.88 0.06 22.33
N LEU A 331 -27.63 1.20 21.70
CA LEU A 331 -27.01 2.39 22.23
C LEU A 331 -27.97 3.55 21.94
N HIS A 332 -28.86 3.86 22.88
CA HIS A 332 -29.76 5.02 22.76
C HIS A 332 -29.00 6.27 22.31
N SER A 333 -29.38 6.77 21.20
CA SER A 333 -29.50 8.17 20.71
C SER A 333 -28.91 8.43 19.32
N THR A 334 -29.82 8.70 18.41
CA THR A 334 -29.94 9.75 17.37
C THR A 334 -28.83 10.01 16.37
N HIS A 335 -29.29 9.99 15.11
CA HIS A 335 -28.75 10.50 13.85
C HIS A 335 -27.79 9.60 13.08
N ALA A 336 -28.37 8.56 12.48
CA ALA A 336 -27.83 8.00 11.25
C ALA A 336 -28.50 8.75 10.07
N PHE A 337 -27.80 9.66 9.43
CA PHE A 337 -28.22 10.16 8.13
C PHE A 337 -27.75 9.16 7.07
N LEU A 338 -28.74 8.43 6.53
CA LEU A 338 -28.62 7.70 5.28
C LEU A 338 -28.69 8.74 4.15
N PHE A 339 -27.60 8.99 3.47
CA PHE A 339 -27.65 9.56 2.13
C PHE A 339 -27.35 8.46 1.12
N PHE A 340 -28.42 8.06 0.41
CA PHE A 340 -28.31 7.35 -0.86
C PHE A 340 -28.09 8.40 -1.96
N PHE A 341 -27.01 8.24 -2.72
CA PHE A 341 -26.93 8.60 -4.12
C PHE A 341 -26.04 7.61 -4.83
#